data_71aadf108859fd19e7b29c7a23076047
#
_entry.id   71aadf108859fd19e7b29c7a23076047
#
_cell.length_a   1.000
_cell.length_b   1.000
_cell.length_c   1.000
_cell.angle_alpha   90.00
_cell.angle_beta   90.00
_cell.angle_gamma   90.00
#
_symmetry.space_group_name_H-M   'P 1'
#
loop_
_entity.id
_entity.type
_entity.pdbx_description
1 polymer ?
#
loop_
_entity_poly.entity_id
_entity_poly.type
_entity_poly.pdbx_seq_one_letter_code
_entity_poly.pdbx_strand_id
1 'polypeptide(L)'
;RALTGLVAMRFQKLPSKLNLLLDSRLRVDAIRAYSFFNYPEAPNELISKYQNFNTVAKRATIDTLSSSHFYAKALLEALRNGKINKSEVPNYTARNLRKMLGVAFDKVYGKILEMGELSEISKKPVKPVPDGFAEARLIEVGVLQGLKFNTSRIEAKTGEKIVFVVPNDDSSGMV
;
A
#
# COMPACT_ATOMS: atom_id res chain seq x y z
N ARG A 1 -10.32 -24.96 -1.64
CA ARG A 1 -9.34 -26.05 -1.39
C ARG A 1 -8.69 -26.57 -2.68
N ALA A 2 -9.44 -26.85 -3.77
CA ALA A 2 -8.85 -27.36 -5.02
C ALA A 2 -7.89 -26.37 -5.67
N LEU A 3 -8.26 -25.09 -5.78
CA LEU A 3 -7.39 -24.04 -6.35
C LEU A 3 -6.07 -23.92 -5.56
N THR A 4 -6.16 -23.90 -4.24
CA THR A 4 -4.98 -23.85 -3.36
C THR A 4 -4.03 -25.02 -3.58
N GLY A 5 -4.58 -26.23 -3.74
CA GLY A 5 -3.77 -27.43 -4.06
C GLY A 5 -3.08 -27.33 -5.42
N LEU A 6 -3.79 -26.87 -6.45
CA LEU A 6 -3.21 -26.69 -7.79
C LEU A 6 -2.10 -25.62 -7.80
N VAL A 7 -2.26 -24.54 -7.03
CA VAL A 7 -1.24 -23.51 -6.86
C VAL A 7 -0.02 -24.07 -6.14
N ALA A 8 -0.23 -24.82 -5.05
CA ALA A 8 0.87 -25.44 -4.27
C ALA A 8 1.70 -26.41 -5.11
N MET A 9 1.03 -27.20 -5.99
CA MET A 9 1.70 -28.11 -6.93
C MET A 9 2.28 -27.38 -8.15
N ARG A 10 2.13 -26.06 -8.27
CA ARG A 10 2.54 -25.28 -9.44
C ARG A 10 2.08 -25.90 -10.78
N PHE A 11 0.81 -26.30 -10.82
CA PHE A 11 0.25 -26.93 -12.01
C PHE A 11 0.34 -26.01 -13.22
N GLN A 12 1.16 -26.35 -14.20
CA GLN A 12 1.57 -25.47 -15.30
C GLN A 12 0.42 -24.95 -16.18
N LYS A 13 -0.67 -25.71 -16.31
CA LYS A 13 -1.84 -25.30 -17.10
C LYS A 13 -2.81 -24.41 -16.30
N LEU A 14 -2.59 -24.22 -15.00
CA LEU A 14 -3.47 -23.42 -14.17
C LEU A 14 -3.55 -21.94 -14.58
N PRO A 15 -2.42 -21.24 -14.85
CA PRO A 15 -2.46 -19.82 -15.14
C PRO A 15 -3.39 -19.46 -16.30
N SER A 16 -3.36 -20.23 -17.39
CA SER A 16 -4.23 -20.00 -18.56
C SER A 16 -5.73 -20.25 -18.31
N LYS A 17 -6.09 -20.75 -17.14
CA LYS A 17 -7.49 -21.00 -16.75
C LYS A 17 -7.98 -20.05 -15.63
N LEU A 18 -7.07 -19.30 -15.02
CA LEU A 18 -7.44 -18.39 -13.92
C LEU A 18 -8.36 -17.25 -14.37
N ASN A 19 -8.25 -16.82 -15.64
CA ASN A 19 -9.11 -15.79 -16.20
C ASN A 19 -10.61 -16.16 -16.14
N LEU A 20 -10.96 -17.45 -16.26
CA LEU A 20 -12.32 -17.94 -16.15
C LEU A 20 -12.91 -17.75 -14.74
N LEU A 21 -12.04 -17.66 -13.73
CA LEU A 21 -12.44 -17.49 -12.33
C LEU A 21 -12.56 -16.01 -11.93
N LEU A 22 -12.10 -15.07 -12.75
CA LEU A 22 -12.13 -13.64 -12.43
C LEU A 22 -13.55 -13.06 -12.33
N ASP A 23 -14.54 -13.72 -12.92
CA ASP A 23 -15.96 -13.31 -12.84
C ASP A 23 -16.76 -14.14 -11.82
N SER A 24 -16.09 -15.02 -11.08
CA SER A 24 -16.69 -15.91 -10.09
C SER A 24 -16.46 -15.44 -8.65
N ARG A 25 -17.05 -16.17 -7.70
CA ARG A 25 -16.79 -15.99 -6.25
C ARG A 25 -15.34 -16.28 -5.86
N LEU A 26 -14.57 -16.98 -6.72
CA LEU A 26 -13.15 -17.27 -6.50
C LEU A 26 -12.22 -16.19 -7.08
N ARG A 27 -12.77 -15.05 -7.50
CA ARG A 27 -12.04 -13.95 -8.13
C ARG A 27 -10.77 -13.57 -7.38
N VAL A 28 -10.87 -13.31 -6.10
CA VAL A 28 -9.73 -12.84 -5.30
C VAL A 28 -8.65 -13.92 -5.20
N ASP A 29 -9.06 -15.17 -5.05
CA ASP A 29 -8.12 -16.31 -5.00
C ASP A 29 -7.44 -16.51 -6.35
N ALA A 30 -8.17 -16.37 -7.45
CA ALA A 30 -7.63 -16.46 -8.81
C ALA A 30 -6.63 -15.32 -9.10
N ILE A 31 -6.96 -14.08 -8.69
CA ILE A 31 -6.05 -12.94 -8.81
C ILE A 31 -4.75 -13.22 -8.06
N ARG A 32 -4.83 -13.63 -6.80
CA ARG A 32 -3.65 -13.96 -5.98
C ARG A 32 -2.86 -15.13 -6.53
N ALA A 33 -3.53 -16.11 -7.15
CA ALA A 33 -2.87 -17.27 -7.72
C ALA A 33 -1.86 -16.89 -8.82
N TYR A 34 -2.12 -15.83 -9.61
CA TYR A 34 -1.17 -15.36 -10.63
C TYR A 34 0.20 -14.98 -10.06
N SER A 35 0.30 -14.54 -8.81
CA SER A 35 1.59 -14.17 -8.20
C SER A 35 2.56 -15.34 -8.05
N PHE A 36 2.06 -16.57 -8.11
CA PHE A 36 2.88 -17.79 -8.02
C PHE A 36 3.41 -18.27 -9.37
N PHE A 37 3.00 -17.62 -10.47
CA PHE A 37 3.35 -17.99 -11.82
C PHE A 37 3.92 -16.80 -12.61
N ASN A 38 4.88 -17.08 -13.49
CA ASN A 38 5.36 -16.08 -14.45
C ASN A 38 4.53 -16.18 -15.75
N TYR A 39 3.24 -15.85 -15.66
CA TYR A 39 2.31 -15.93 -16.78
C TYR A 39 2.22 -14.58 -17.49
N PRO A 40 2.72 -14.47 -18.76
CA PRO A 40 2.86 -13.18 -19.43
C PRO A 40 1.55 -12.44 -19.67
N GLU A 41 0.44 -13.17 -19.85
CA GLU A 41 -0.87 -12.60 -20.13
C GLU A 41 -1.59 -12.09 -18.86
N ALA A 42 -1.15 -12.52 -17.66
CA ALA A 42 -1.79 -12.17 -16.40
C ALA A 42 -2.01 -10.65 -16.22
N PRO A 43 -1.03 -9.77 -16.49
CA PRO A 43 -1.24 -8.33 -16.33
C PRO A 43 -2.36 -7.80 -17.22
N ASN A 44 -2.41 -8.24 -18.48
CA ASN A 44 -3.44 -7.80 -19.42
C ASN A 44 -4.83 -8.28 -19.00
N GLU A 45 -4.95 -9.53 -18.57
CA GLU A 45 -6.19 -10.13 -18.09
C GLU A 45 -6.71 -9.40 -16.85
N LEU A 46 -5.82 -9.08 -15.89
CA LEU A 46 -6.17 -8.38 -14.66
C LEU A 46 -6.52 -6.92 -14.90
N ILE A 47 -5.72 -6.19 -15.69
CA ILE A 47 -5.92 -4.76 -15.96
C ILE A 47 -7.18 -4.54 -16.81
N SER A 48 -7.50 -5.42 -17.74
CA SER A 48 -8.70 -5.28 -18.59
C SER A 48 -10.00 -5.38 -17.77
N LYS A 49 -10.01 -6.16 -16.70
CA LYS A 49 -11.17 -6.34 -15.82
C LYS A 49 -11.16 -5.46 -14.57
N TYR A 50 -10.08 -4.72 -14.35
CA TYR A 50 -9.84 -3.98 -13.11
C TYR A 50 -10.98 -3.06 -12.71
N GLN A 51 -11.54 -2.31 -13.66
CA GLN A 51 -12.62 -1.34 -13.38
C GLN A 51 -13.89 -2.01 -12.86
N ASN A 52 -14.13 -3.27 -13.23
CA ASN A 52 -15.29 -4.04 -12.80
C ASN A 52 -15.07 -4.76 -11.46
N PHE A 53 -13.89 -4.64 -10.88
CA PHE A 53 -13.56 -5.27 -9.62
C PHE A 53 -14.05 -4.43 -8.43
N ASN A 54 -14.50 -5.11 -7.38
CA ASN A 54 -14.75 -4.48 -6.09
C ASN A 54 -13.42 -4.11 -5.40
N THR A 55 -13.47 -3.34 -4.33
CA THR A 55 -12.30 -2.84 -3.61
C THR A 55 -11.32 -3.95 -3.20
N VAL A 56 -11.83 -5.11 -2.74
CA VAL A 56 -10.98 -6.24 -2.31
C VAL A 56 -10.24 -6.84 -3.50
N ALA A 57 -10.91 -7.04 -4.63
CA ALA A 57 -10.31 -7.57 -5.85
C ALA A 57 -9.33 -6.57 -6.48
N LYS A 58 -9.66 -5.27 -6.48
CA LYS A 58 -8.74 -4.20 -6.91
C LYS A 58 -7.46 -4.21 -6.10
N ARG A 59 -7.57 -4.31 -4.78
CA ARG A 59 -6.42 -4.40 -3.89
C ARG A 59 -5.57 -5.64 -4.19
N ALA A 60 -6.20 -6.82 -4.28
CA ALA A 60 -5.51 -8.07 -4.63
C ALA A 60 -4.80 -7.97 -6.00
N THR A 61 -5.39 -7.26 -6.96
CA THR A 61 -4.78 -7.03 -8.28
C THR A 61 -3.52 -6.20 -8.17
N ILE A 62 -3.55 -5.08 -7.44
CA ILE A 62 -2.38 -4.22 -7.22
C ILE A 62 -1.26 -5.01 -6.52
N ASP A 63 -1.59 -5.77 -5.48
CA ASP A 63 -0.64 -6.60 -4.74
C ASP A 63 -0.03 -7.67 -5.65
N THR A 64 -0.84 -8.34 -6.48
CA THR A 64 -0.37 -9.35 -7.45
C THR A 64 0.53 -8.72 -8.52
N LEU A 65 0.14 -7.57 -9.08
CA LEU A 65 0.94 -6.87 -10.08
C LEU A 65 2.23 -6.28 -9.51
N SER A 66 2.33 -6.11 -8.20
CA SER A 66 3.57 -5.70 -7.52
C SER A 66 4.46 -6.87 -7.06
N SER A 67 4.09 -8.12 -7.34
CA SER A 67 4.82 -9.30 -6.86
C SER A 67 6.10 -9.61 -7.63
N SER A 68 6.25 -9.13 -8.87
CA SER A 68 7.43 -9.35 -9.70
C SER A 68 7.75 -8.12 -10.55
N HIS A 69 9.03 -8.00 -10.94
CA HIS A 69 9.48 -6.89 -11.79
C HIS A 69 8.75 -6.85 -13.15
N PHE A 70 8.44 -8.02 -13.71
CA PHE A 70 7.69 -8.10 -14.96
C PHE A 70 6.28 -7.55 -14.81
N TYR A 71 5.54 -7.97 -13.78
CA TYR A 71 4.20 -7.49 -13.50
C TYR A 71 4.18 -6.01 -13.07
N ALA A 72 5.19 -5.58 -12.32
CA ALA A 72 5.33 -4.20 -11.88
C ALA A 72 5.47 -3.21 -13.05
N LYS A 73 6.13 -3.60 -14.14
CA LYS A 73 6.19 -2.79 -15.37
C LYS A 73 4.80 -2.59 -15.98
N ALA A 74 3.99 -3.65 -16.04
CA ALA A 74 2.64 -3.55 -16.56
C ALA A 74 1.74 -2.68 -15.66
N LEU A 75 1.90 -2.78 -14.34
CA LEU A 75 1.23 -1.89 -13.38
C LEU A 75 1.64 -0.43 -13.59
N LEU A 76 2.92 -0.16 -13.82
CA LEU A 76 3.42 1.19 -14.12
C LEU A 76 2.77 1.77 -15.38
N GLU A 77 2.67 0.99 -16.44
CA GLU A 77 1.97 1.41 -17.66
C GLU A 77 0.47 1.64 -17.43
N ALA A 78 -0.17 0.80 -16.62
CA ALA A 78 -1.58 1.00 -16.25
C ALA A 78 -1.80 2.29 -15.45
N LEU A 79 -0.89 2.65 -14.55
CA LEU A 79 -0.89 3.92 -13.82
C LEU A 79 -0.64 5.11 -14.74
N ARG A 80 0.31 4.99 -15.68
CA ARG A 80 0.62 6.02 -16.68
C ARG A 80 -0.59 6.33 -17.56
N ASN A 81 -1.28 5.29 -17.99
CA ASN A 81 -2.44 5.40 -18.90
C ASN A 81 -3.77 5.65 -18.17
N GLY A 82 -3.76 5.86 -16.85
CA GLY A 82 -4.94 6.11 -16.05
C GLY A 82 -5.92 4.93 -15.92
N LYS A 83 -5.51 3.71 -16.30
CA LYS A 83 -6.33 2.49 -16.13
C LYS A 83 -6.44 2.09 -14.66
N ILE A 84 -5.45 2.43 -13.86
CA ILE A 84 -5.44 2.28 -12.40
C ILE A 84 -5.14 3.64 -11.81
N ASN A 85 -5.93 4.08 -10.83
CA ASN A 85 -5.72 5.36 -10.18
C ASN A 85 -4.56 5.24 -9.16
N LYS A 86 -3.70 6.27 -9.11
CA LYS A 86 -2.58 6.33 -8.15
C LYS A 86 -3.06 6.26 -6.70
N SER A 87 -4.20 6.85 -6.39
CA SER A 87 -4.80 6.82 -5.05
C SER A 87 -5.23 5.42 -4.60
N GLU A 88 -5.42 4.48 -5.54
CA GLU A 88 -5.76 3.09 -5.22
C GLU A 88 -4.52 2.25 -4.85
N VAL A 89 -3.30 2.79 -5.10
CA VAL A 89 -2.03 2.11 -4.77
C VAL A 89 -1.63 2.44 -3.34
N PRO A 90 -1.56 1.45 -2.46
CA PRO A 90 -1.16 1.70 -1.08
C PRO A 90 0.28 2.17 -0.96
N ASN A 91 0.55 2.98 0.06
CA ASN A 91 1.89 3.52 0.30
C ASN A 91 2.98 2.44 0.40
N TYR A 92 2.70 1.31 1.07
CA TYR A 92 3.67 0.21 1.18
C TYR A 92 3.96 -0.43 -0.19
N THR A 93 2.92 -0.61 -1.02
CA THR A 93 3.08 -1.13 -2.39
C THR A 93 3.84 -0.15 -3.27
N ALA A 94 3.53 1.16 -3.16
CA ALA A 94 4.23 2.21 -3.88
C ALA A 94 5.73 2.24 -3.54
N ARG A 95 6.10 2.09 -2.26
CA ARG A 95 7.52 1.97 -1.84
C ARG A 95 8.21 0.74 -2.43
N ASN A 96 7.52 -0.41 -2.47
CA ASN A 96 8.07 -1.62 -3.08
C ASN A 96 8.24 -1.46 -4.59
N LEU A 97 7.27 -0.86 -5.28
CA LEU A 97 7.34 -0.56 -6.71
C LEU A 97 8.50 0.41 -7.02
N ARG A 98 8.70 1.43 -6.18
CA ARG A 98 9.84 2.34 -6.30
C ARG A 98 11.18 1.61 -6.16
N LYS A 99 11.31 0.69 -5.20
CA LYS A 99 12.51 -0.14 -5.05
C LYS A 99 12.78 -1.00 -6.28
N MET A 100 11.73 -1.53 -6.92
CA MET A 100 11.86 -2.39 -8.10
C MET A 100 12.08 -1.61 -9.40
N LEU A 101 11.42 -0.48 -9.58
CA LEU A 101 11.35 0.25 -10.85
C LEU A 101 12.15 1.56 -10.84
N GLY A 102 12.58 2.03 -9.66
CA GLY A 102 13.41 3.22 -9.50
C GLY A 102 12.76 4.48 -10.06
N VAL A 103 13.59 5.30 -10.72
CA VAL A 103 13.21 6.60 -11.29
C VAL A 103 12.03 6.51 -12.25
N ALA A 104 11.86 5.39 -12.95
CA ALA A 104 10.72 5.21 -13.86
C ALA A 104 9.38 5.26 -13.13
N PHE A 105 9.33 4.71 -11.91
CA PHE A 105 8.15 4.79 -11.06
C PHE A 105 7.90 6.21 -10.55
N ASP A 106 8.94 6.91 -10.09
CA ASP A 106 8.84 8.29 -9.59
C ASP A 106 8.30 9.26 -10.65
N LYS A 107 8.67 9.09 -11.91
CA LYS A 107 8.15 9.90 -13.03
C LYS A 107 6.64 9.76 -13.25
N VAL A 108 6.10 8.59 -12.99
CA VAL A 108 4.68 8.28 -13.20
C VAL A 108 3.87 8.53 -11.93
N TYR A 109 4.32 7.99 -10.82
CA TYR A 109 3.57 8.02 -9.56
C TYR A 109 3.69 9.37 -8.84
N GLY A 110 4.86 9.98 -8.93
CA GLY A 110 5.25 11.15 -8.15
C GLY A 110 6.23 10.80 -7.04
N LYS A 111 6.77 11.82 -6.40
CA LYS A 111 7.75 11.63 -5.30
C LYS A 111 7.04 11.00 -4.10
N ILE A 112 7.52 9.83 -3.68
CA ILE A 112 7.11 9.22 -2.41
C ILE A 112 8.03 9.78 -1.34
N LEU A 113 7.44 10.44 -0.34
CA LEU A 113 8.19 10.92 0.80
C LEU A 113 8.74 9.73 1.59
N GLU A 114 10.05 9.73 1.81
CA GLU A 114 10.68 8.76 2.69
C GLU A 114 10.46 9.16 4.14
N MET A 115 10.46 8.19 5.07
CA MET A 115 10.17 8.44 6.50
C MET A 115 11.09 9.50 7.14
N GLY A 116 12.27 9.76 6.58
CA GLY A 116 13.15 10.84 7.04
C GLY A 116 12.74 12.23 6.55
N GLU A 117 12.01 12.33 5.43
CA GLU A 117 11.51 13.61 4.90
C GLU A 117 10.18 14.03 5.56
N LEU A 118 9.48 13.11 6.22
CA LEU A 118 8.25 13.38 6.98
C LEU A 118 8.52 14.28 8.21
N SER A 119 9.72 14.23 8.78
CA SER A 119 10.13 15.13 9.88
C SER A 119 10.17 16.60 9.49
N GLU A 120 10.32 16.92 8.21
CA GLU A 120 10.31 18.31 7.70
C GLU A 120 8.87 18.79 7.40
N ILE A 121 7.95 17.86 7.06
CA ILE A 121 6.55 18.20 6.77
C ILE A 121 5.74 18.33 8.06
N SER A 122 6.18 17.70 9.13
CA SER A 122 5.61 17.81 10.48
C SER A 122 5.69 19.24 11.07
N LYS A 123 6.33 20.18 10.39
CA LYS A 123 6.30 21.62 10.69
C LYS A 123 5.01 22.32 10.24
N LYS A 124 3.98 21.57 9.80
CA LYS A 124 2.64 22.16 9.69
C LYS A 124 2.19 22.61 11.07
N PRO A 125 1.58 23.79 11.18
CA PRO A 125 1.15 24.30 12.47
C PRO A 125 0.26 23.27 13.15
N VAL A 126 0.74 22.76 14.27
CA VAL A 126 -0.02 21.90 15.17
C VAL A 126 -1.30 22.68 15.48
N LYS A 127 -2.46 22.02 15.39
CA LYS A 127 -3.73 22.62 15.84
C LYS A 127 -3.48 23.28 17.19
N PRO A 128 -4.03 24.48 17.43
CA PRO A 128 -3.75 25.19 18.67
C PRO A 128 -4.01 24.25 19.86
N VAL A 129 -3.05 24.23 20.78
CA VAL A 129 -3.14 23.44 22.00
C VAL A 129 -4.43 23.88 22.70
N PRO A 130 -5.28 22.97 23.17
CA PRO A 130 -6.53 23.34 23.86
C PRO A 130 -6.26 24.29 25.00
N ASP A 131 -7.20 25.24 25.23
CA ASP A 131 -7.13 26.19 26.33
C ASP A 131 -6.89 25.46 27.66
N GLY A 132 -5.92 25.93 28.45
CA GLY A 132 -5.51 25.31 29.70
C GLY A 132 -4.26 24.41 29.62
N PHE A 133 -3.72 24.21 28.44
CA PHE A 133 -2.48 23.42 28.21
C PHE A 133 -1.34 24.25 27.63
N ALA A 134 -1.43 25.58 27.66
CA ALA A 134 -0.42 26.47 27.08
C ALA A 134 1.01 26.23 27.60
N GLU A 135 1.14 25.73 28.83
CA GLU A 135 2.42 25.42 29.48
C GLU A 135 2.78 23.92 29.45
N ALA A 136 2.01 23.11 28.71
CA ALA A 136 2.28 21.68 28.63
C ALA A 136 3.48 21.36 27.72
N ARG A 137 4.28 20.39 28.13
CA ARG A 137 5.34 19.86 27.27
C ARG A 137 4.70 19.02 26.17
N LEU A 138 4.95 19.40 24.92
CA LEU A 138 4.49 18.64 23.75
C LEU A 138 5.45 17.49 23.49
N ILE A 139 4.91 16.29 23.36
CA ILE A 139 5.67 15.09 22.98
C ILE A 139 5.05 14.52 21.70
N GLU A 140 5.80 14.57 20.63
CA GLU A 140 5.38 13.99 19.36
C GLU A 140 5.68 12.49 19.36
N VAL A 141 4.62 11.68 19.17
CA VAL A 141 4.70 10.22 19.12
C VAL A 141 4.31 9.76 17.73
N GLY A 142 5.31 9.50 16.89
CA GLY A 142 5.10 8.95 15.55
C GLY A 142 4.85 7.45 15.59
N VAL A 143 3.94 6.97 14.75
CA VAL A 143 3.70 5.54 14.53
C VAL A 143 4.61 5.05 13.42
N LEU A 144 5.53 4.16 13.74
CA LEU A 144 6.43 3.52 12.80
C LEU A 144 5.78 2.28 12.17
N GLN A 145 6.33 1.84 11.06
CA GLN A 145 5.88 0.63 10.37
C GLN A 145 5.93 -0.58 11.33
N GLY A 146 4.84 -1.37 11.38
CA GLY A 146 4.71 -2.51 12.29
C GLY A 146 4.13 -2.15 13.65
N LEU A 147 3.37 -1.05 13.77
CA LEU A 147 2.73 -0.58 15.00
C LEU A 147 3.72 -0.31 16.14
N LYS A 148 4.92 0.13 15.80
CA LYS A 148 5.92 0.58 16.78
C LYS A 148 5.90 2.09 16.87
N PHE A 149 6.08 2.61 18.08
CA PHE A 149 6.24 4.04 18.29
C PHE A 149 7.72 4.44 18.10
N ASN A 150 7.95 5.68 17.63
CA ASN A 150 9.30 6.25 17.50
C ASN A 150 10.00 6.44 18.86
N THR A 151 9.23 6.36 19.94
CA THR A 151 9.69 6.52 21.32
C THR A 151 9.19 5.35 22.16
N SER A 152 10.09 4.67 22.86
CA SER A 152 9.79 3.53 23.73
C SER A 152 9.72 3.90 25.22
N ARG A 153 10.22 5.09 25.58
CA ARG A 153 10.25 5.57 26.97
C ARG A 153 10.10 7.09 27.00
N ILE A 154 9.22 7.55 27.86
CA ILE A 154 8.98 8.96 28.12
C ILE A 154 9.12 9.18 29.61
N GLU A 155 10.00 10.10 30.02
CA GLU A 155 10.19 10.48 31.40
C GLU A 155 9.42 11.76 31.68
N ALA A 156 8.67 11.77 32.78
CA ALA A 156 7.87 12.89 33.23
C ALA A 156 8.01 13.11 34.73
N LYS A 157 7.87 14.35 35.16
CA LYS A 157 7.86 14.70 36.59
C LYS A 157 6.43 14.64 37.10
N THR A 158 6.28 14.32 38.38
CA THR A 158 4.96 14.37 39.05
C THR A 158 4.36 15.77 38.96
N GLY A 159 3.15 15.86 38.43
CA GLY A 159 2.46 17.16 38.23
C GLY A 159 2.78 17.87 36.92
N GLU A 160 3.71 17.34 36.08
CA GLU A 160 4.00 17.87 34.76
C GLU A 160 2.82 17.68 33.82
N LYS A 161 2.38 18.74 33.13
CA LYS A 161 1.37 18.66 32.09
C LYS A 161 2.05 18.24 30.76
N ILE A 162 1.58 17.16 30.15
CA ILE A 162 2.10 16.64 28.89
C ILE A 162 0.95 16.50 27.90
N VAL A 163 1.20 16.95 26.67
CA VAL A 163 0.30 16.73 25.53
C VAL A 163 0.99 15.86 24.51
N PHE A 164 0.42 14.71 24.22
CA PHE A 164 0.89 13.83 23.15
C PHE A 164 0.30 14.28 21.83
N VAL A 165 1.18 14.55 20.86
CA VAL A 165 0.80 14.83 19.49
C VAL A 165 1.08 13.58 18.68
N VAL A 166 0.03 12.93 18.19
CA VAL A 166 0.15 11.75 17.31
C VAL A 166 -0.19 12.22 15.91
N PRO A 167 0.81 12.47 15.04
CA PRO A 167 0.52 12.79 13.65
C PRO A 167 -0.11 11.59 12.98
N ASN A 168 -1.31 11.78 12.45
CA ASN A 168 -1.96 10.76 11.60
C ASN A 168 -1.58 11.07 10.15
N ASP A 169 -0.51 10.44 9.67
CA ASP A 169 -0.06 10.55 8.27
C ASP A 169 -0.78 9.55 7.34
N ASP A 170 -1.78 8.83 7.86
CA ASP A 170 -2.56 7.93 7.05
C ASP A 170 -3.61 8.72 6.27
N SER A 171 -3.24 9.13 5.06
CA SER A 171 -4.17 9.72 4.08
C SER A 171 -5.16 8.70 3.49
N SER A 172 -5.08 7.45 3.90
CA SER A 172 -6.12 6.45 3.67
C SER A 172 -7.23 6.66 4.70
N GLY A 173 -8.18 7.55 4.41
CA GLY A 173 -9.33 7.79 5.26
C GLY A 173 -10.05 6.50 5.63
N MET A 174 -9.68 5.92 6.75
CA MET A 174 -10.55 5.08 7.54
C MET A 174 -11.25 6.00 8.55
N VAL A 175 -12.44 6.42 8.19
CA VAL A 175 -13.48 6.79 9.13
C VAL A 175 -14.30 5.53 9.39
#